data_5ce18ced3c7a293353980557f52d533f
#
_entry.id   5ce18ced3c7a293353980557f52d533f
#
_cell.length_a   1.000
_cell.length_b   1.000
_cell.length_c   1.000
_cell.angle_alpha   90.00
_cell.angle_beta   90.00
_cell.angle_gamma   90.00
#
_symmetry.space_group_name_H-M   'P 1'
#
loop_
_entity.id
_entity.type
_entity.pdbx_description
1 polymer ?
#
loop_
_entity_poly.entity_id
_entity_poly.type
_entity_poly.pdbx_seq_one_letter_code
_entity_poly.pdbx_strand_id
1 'polypeptide(L)'
;MVLENFERFTQQGRSFNPKISIRKRGQIGFNNGAIKRFKIDGFDYVVLFIDKERTQIAFQFTNNKDEEGARKLAKRKNNYFVSGKSFLDYYNLSYEESQVFSVEWMEEHGIAVINLQEHSTAEGGSQEDDVLS
;
A
#
# COMPACT_ATOMS: atom_id res chain seq x y z
N MET A 1 20.27 -20.94 -31.45
CA MET A 1 20.32 -19.58 -30.99
C MET A 1 20.96 -19.45 -29.64
N VAL A 2 21.80 -18.46 -29.47
CA VAL A 2 22.56 -18.36 -28.21
C VAL A 2 21.68 -18.11 -27.00
N LEU A 3 20.52 -17.53 -27.21
CA LEU A 3 19.67 -17.22 -26.06
C LEU A 3 18.92 -18.43 -25.50
N GLU A 4 19.05 -19.58 -26.15
CA GLU A 4 18.37 -20.77 -25.67
C GLU A 4 18.90 -21.25 -24.31
N ASN A 5 20.14 -20.88 -24.01
CA ASN A 5 20.74 -21.28 -22.74
C ASN A 5 20.50 -20.28 -21.62
N PHE A 6 19.72 -19.26 -21.89
CA PHE A 6 19.48 -18.20 -20.92
C PHE A 6 18.01 -18.17 -20.58
N GLU A 7 17.73 -17.88 -19.32
CA GLU A 7 16.36 -17.68 -18.88
C GLU A 7 16.02 -16.21 -18.99
N ARG A 8 14.87 -15.91 -19.60
CA ARG A 8 14.45 -14.53 -19.73
C ARG A 8 14.02 -13.98 -18.38
N PHE A 9 14.57 -12.86 -18.00
CA PHE A 9 14.16 -12.19 -16.78
C PHE A 9 12.89 -11.39 -17.07
N THR A 10 11.79 -11.81 -16.47
CA THR A 10 10.51 -11.15 -16.68
C THR A 10 10.01 -10.47 -15.43
N GLN A 11 10.68 -10.69 -14.31
CA GLN A 11 10.31 -10.05 -13.06
C GLN A 11 10.77 -8.60 -13.10
N GLN A 12 9.94 -7.74 -12.52
CA GLN A 12 10.26 -6.33 -12.50
C GLN A 12 10.86 -5.90 -11.17
N GLY A 13 11.26 -6.88 -10.38
CA GLY A 13 11.88 -6.59 -9.12
C GLY A 13 10.86 -6.38 -8.03
N ARG A 14 11.34 -5.96 -6.88
CA ARG A 14 10.48 -5.84 -5.71
C ARG A 14 9.46 -4.74 -5.81
N SER A 15 9.75 -3.74 -6.64
CA SER A 15 8.81 -2.66 -6.80
C SER A 15 7.46 -3.14 -7.32
N PHE A 16 7.43 -4.37 -7.84
CA PHE A 16 6.18 -4.92 -8.35
C PHE A 16 5.43 -5.75 -7.32
N ASN A 17 5.99 -5.94 -6.13
CA ASN A 17 5.27 -6.54 -5.03
C ASN A 17 4.45 -5.46 -4.34
N PRO A 18 3.13 -5.61 -4.28
CA PRO A 18 2.31 -4.57 -3.65
C PRO A 18 2.62 -4.43 -2.19
N LYS A 19 2.87 -3.22 -1.75
CA LYS A 19 3.13 -2.90 -0.36
C LYS A 19 2.45 -1.59 -0.01
N ILE A 20 1.97 -1.53 1.22
CA ILE A 20 1.41 -0.29 1.77
C ILE A 20 2.20 0.03 3.01
N SER A 21 2.60 1.29 3.15
CA SER A 21 3.41 1.74 4.26
C SER A 21 2.62 2.71 5.12
N ILE A 22 2.80 2.61 6.43
CA ILE A 22 2.33 3.63 7.36
C ILE A 22 3.58 4.31 7.88
N ARG A 23 3.70 5.61 7.61
CA ARG A 23 4.91 6.35 7.89
C ARG A 23 4.79 7.17 9.14
N LYS A 24 5.93 7.59 9.68
CA LYS A 24 6.00 8.27 10.96
C LYS A 24 5.09 9.48 11.09
N ARG A 25 4.80 10.15 9.98
CA ARG A 25 3.96 11.35 10.03
C ARG A 25 2.49 11.04 9.82
N GLY A 26 2.13 9.76 9.83
CA GLY A 26 0.75 9.37 9.59
C GLY A 26 0.39 9.29 8.12
N GLN A 27 1.37 9.37 7.26
CA GLN A 27 1.15 9.27 5.83
C GLN A 27 1.09 7.80 5.44
N ILE A 28 0.13 7.45 4.61
CA ILE A 28 -0.04 6.08 4.15
C ILE A 28 0.34 6.04 2.68
N GLY A 29 1.34 5.21 2.35
CA GLY A 29 1.89 5.17 1.01
C GLY A 29 1.63 3.86 0.30
N PHE A 30 1.47 3.95 -1.02
CA PHE A 30 1.26 2.81 -1.90
C PHE A 30 2.44 2.76 -2.86
N ASN A 31 3.15 1.64 -2.86
CA ASN A 31 4.33 1.55 -3.71
C ASN A 31 3.93 1.29 -5.16
N ASN A 32 4.93 1.31 -6.02
CA ASN A 32 4.69 1.14 -7.45
C ASN A 32 4.01 -0.20 -7.76
N GLY A 33 4.36 -1.24 -7.01
CA GLY A 33 3.71 -2.54 -7.20
C GLY A 33 2.24 -2.51 -6.89
N ALA A 34 1.86 -1.79 -5.83
CA ALA A 34 0.44 -1.65 -5.48
C ALA A 34 -0.28 -0.82 -6.54
N ILE A 35 0.35 0.28 -6.97
CA ILE A 35 -0.25 1.14 -7.97
C ILE A 35 -0.59 0.36 -9.23
N LYS A 36 0.36 -0.44 -9.69
CA LYS A 36 0.16 -1.18 -10.94
C LYS A 36 -0.77 -2.37 -10.76
N ARG A 37 -0.59 -3.11 -9.68
CA ARG A 37 -1.40 -4.32 -9.46
C ARG A 37 -2.86 -3.98 -9.27
N PHE A 38 -3.16 -2.93 -8.53
CA PHE A 38 -4.53 -2.58 -8.20
C PHE A 38 -5.07 -1.46 -9.09
N LYS A 39 -4.26 -1.00 -10.04
CA LYS A 39 -4.65 0.04 -10.99
C LYS A 39 -5.07 1.32 -10.29
N ILE A 40 -4.33 1.66 -9.25
CA ILE A 40 -4.64 2.84 -8.45
C ILE A 40 -4.52 4.12 -9.24
N ASP A 41 -3.69 4.12 -10.30
CA ASP A 41 -3.55 5.30 -11.14
C ASP A 41 -4.84 5.72 -11.80
N GLY A 42 -5.84 4.83 -11.86
CA GLY A 42 -7.15 5.18 -12.41
C GLY A 42 -8.09 5.79 -11.39
N PHE A 43 -7.65 6.00 -10.16
CA PHE A 43 -8.49 6.55 -9.10
C PHE A 43 -7.87 7.79 -8.50
N ASP A 44 -8.71 8.69 -8.02
CA ASP A 44 -8.24 9.92 -7.41
C ASP A 44 -8.45 9.95 -5.91
N TYR A 45 -9.23 9.04 -5.37
CA TYR A 45 -9.60 9.05 -3.95
C TYR A 45 -9.54 7.66 -3.36
N VAL A 46 -9.40 7.61 -2.04
CA VAL A 46 -9.43 6.35 -1.31
C VAL A 46 -10.23 6.55 -0.04
N VAL A 47 -10.99 5.53 0.33
CA VAL A 47 -11.74 5.51 1.59
C VAL A 47 -11.08 4.48 2.49
N LEU A 48 -10.86 4.85 3.75
CA LEU A 48 -10.20 3.99 4.72
C LEU A 48 -11.23 3.33 5.62
N PHE A 49 -11.05 2.04 5.85
CA PHE A 49 -11.92 1.27 6.74
C PHE A 49 -11.06 0.55 7.76
N ILE A 50 -11.64 0.27 8.91
CA ILE A 50 -10.97 -0.51 9.93
C ILE A 50 -11.95 -1.55 10.45
N ASP A 51 -11.44 -2.75 10.77
CA ASP A 51 -12.31 -3.79 11.32
C ASP A 51 -12.58 -3.53 12.80
N LYS A 52 -13.52 -4.29 13.36
CA LYS A 52 -13.95 -4.07 14.73
C LYS A 52 -12.84 -4.29 15.74
N GLU A 53 -11.96 -5.23 15.46
CA GLU A 53 -10.85 -5.53 16.35
C GLU A 53 -9.66 -4.61 16.15
N ARG A 54 -9.73 -3.74 15.13
CA ARG A 54 -8.66 -2.79 14.81
C ARG A 54 -7.37 -3.48 14.49
N THR A 55 -7.46 -4.62 13.81
CA THR A 55 -6.31 -5.38 13.37
C THR A 55 -6.06 -5.29 11.88
N GLN A 56 -7.03 -4.79 11.12
CA GLN A 56 -6.91 -4.71 9.67
C GLN A 56 -7.41 -3.37 9.18
N ILE A 57 -6.75 -2.84 8.17
CA ILE A 57 -7.20 -1.63 7.49
C ILE A 57 -7.51 -2.00 6.05
N ALA A 58 -8.65 -1.55 5.56
CA ALA A 58 -9.05 -1.76 4.18
C ALA A 58 -9.06 -0.45 3.43
N PHE A 59 -8.73 -0.50 2.16
CA PHE A 59 -8.63 0.67 1.31
C PHE A 59 -9.51 0.45 0.09
N GLN A 60 -10.49 1.30 -0.09
CA GLN A 60 -11.37 1.25 -1.26
C GLN A 60 -11.08 2.47 -2.13
N PHE A 61 -10.69 2.22 -3.37
CA PHE A 61 -10.36 3.29 -4.29
C PHE A 61 -11.58 3.72 -5.06
N THR A 62 -11.73 5.01 -5.28
CA THR A 62 -12.92 5.54 -5.92
C THR A 62 -12.59 6.84 -6.65
N ASN A 63 -13.44 7.19 -7.62
CA ASN A 63 -13.35 8.47 -8.29
C ASN A 63 -14.48 9.40 -7.86
N ASN A 64 -15.31 8.97 -6.94
CA ASN A 64 -16.40 9.78 -6.45
C ASN A 64 -15.89 10.65 -5.30
N LYS A 65 -15.67 11.94 -5.59
CA LYS A 65 -15.15 12.85 -4.57
C LYS A 65 -16.14 13.07 -3.43
N ASP A 66 -17.40 12.77 -3.68
CA ASP A 66 -18.44 12.97 -2.67
C ASP A 66 -18.72 11.73 -1.86
N GLU A 67 -17.97 10.66 -2.11
CA GLU A 67 -18.07 9.46 -1.30
C GLU A 67 -17.70 9.80 0.13
N GLU A 68 -18.52 9.33 1.08
CA GLU A 68 -18.25 9.62 2.48
C GLU A 68 -16.88 9.08 2.88
N GLY A 69 -16.07 9.94 3.47
CA GLY A 69 -14.73 9.54 3.90
C GLY A 69 -13.68 9.54 2.81
N ALA A 70 -14.03 9.95 1.60
CA ALA A 70 -13.08 9.94 0.50
C ALA A 70 -11.93 10.92 0.77
N ARG A 71 -10.70 10.45 0.59
CA ARG A 71 -9.49 11.24 0.77
C ARG A 71 -8.74 11.28 -0.53
N LYS A 72 -8.20 12.44 -0.86
CA LYS A 72 -7.52 12.60 -2.13
C LYS A 72 -6.16 11.92 -2.11
N LEU A 73 -5.87 11.18 -3.17
CA LEU A 73 -4.57 10.56 -3.36
C LEU A 73 -3.58 11.58 -3.88
N ALA A 74 -2.42 11.65 -3.26
CA ALA A 74 -1.32 12.45 -3.77
C ALA A 74 -0.48 11.53 -4.63
N LYS A 75 -0.31 11.89 -5.90
CA LYS A 75 0.32 11.01 -6.88
C LYS A 75 1.70 11.51 -7.22
N ARG A 76 2.70 10.71 -6.92
CA ARG A 76 4.07 10.94 -7.33
C ARG A 76 4.44 9.89 -8.36
N LYS A 77 5.60 10.01 -8.94
CA LYS A 77 5.97 9.16 -10.06
C LYS A 77 5.87 7.67 -9.73
N ASN A 78 6.44 7.24 -8.62
CA ASN A 78 6.47 5.83 -8.27
C ASN A 78 5.86 5.54 -6.92
N ASN A 79 5.09 6.47 -6.38
CA ASN A 79 4.62 6.35 -5.03
C ASN A 79 3.42 7.26 -4.84
N TYR A 80 2.30 6.67 -4.50
CA TYR A 80 1.10 7.45 -4.18
C TYR A 80 0.92 7.42 -2.68
N PHE A 81 0.31 8.45 -2.13
CA PHE A 81 0.06 8.44 -0.70
C PHE A 81 -1.18 9.25 -0.36
N VAL A 82 -1.65 9.03 0.86
CA VAL A 82 -2.80 9.72 1.39
C VAL A 82 -2.49 10.09 2.83
N SER A 83 -3.05 11.18 3.30
CA SER A 83 -2.90 11.55 4.70
C SER A 83 -3.79 10.66 5.54
N GLY A 84 -3.19 9.91 6.45
CA GLY A 84 -3.93 9.02 7.32
C GLY A 84 -3.85 9.40 8.79
N LYS A 85 -3.25 10.58 9.08
CA LYS A 85 -2.98 10.93 10.46
C LYS A 85 -4.25 10.99 11.30
N SER A 86 -5.29 11.64 10.82
CA SER A 86 -6.53 11.74 11.59
C SER A 86 -7.19 10.38 11.80
N PHE A 87 -7.11 9.52 10.79
CA PHE A 87 -7.64 8.16 10.90
C PHE A 87 -6.88 7.37 11.95
N LEU A 88 -5.54 7.41 11.88
CA LEU A 88 -4.70 6.67 12.81
C LEU A 88 -4.87 7.19 14.23
N ASP A 89 -4.95 8.49 14.39
CA ASP A 89 -5.16 9.09 15.72
C ASP A 89 -6.52 8.72 16.28
N TYR A 90 -7.53 8.75 15.44
CA TYR A 90 -8.89 8.47 15.88
C TYR A 90 -9.02 7.06 16.45
N TYR A 91 -8.36 6.10 15.81
CA TYR A 91 -8.43 4.71 16.26
C TYR A 91 -7.25 4.31 17.15
N ASN A 92 -6.43 5.29 17.54
CA ASN A 92 -5.34 5.05 18.48
C ASN A 92 -4.31 4.07 17.92
N LEU A 93 -4.05 4.14 16.65
CA LEU A 93 -3.09 3.26 16.00
C LEU A 93 -1.73 3.94 15.97
N SER A 94 -0.69 3.19 16.35
CA SER A 94 0.65 3.76 16.46
C SER A 94 1.29 3.94 15.09
N TYR A 95 1.95 5.07 14.90
CA TYR A 95 2.78 5.28 13.72
C TYR A 95 4.10 5.93 14.12
N GLU A 96 4.58 5.59 15.30
CA GLU A 96 5.84 6.13 15.79
C GLU A 96 7.01 5.66 14.94
N GLU A 97 6.89 4.48 14.35
CA GLU A 97 7.90 3.97 13.43
C GLU A 97 7.22 3.64 12.12
N SER A 98 7.93 3.89 11.05
CA SER A 98 7.40 3.55 9.74
C SER A 98 7.34 2.03 9.59
N GLN A 99 6.23 1.54 9.10
CA GLN A 99 5.98 0.11 8.95
C GLN A 99 5.51 -0.19 7.54
N VAL A 100 5.87 -1.36 7.05
CA VAL A 100 5.53 -1.80 5.70
C VAL A 100 4.70 -3.05 5.80
N PHE A 101 3.62 -3.10 5.05
CA PHE A 101 2.68 -4.21 5.10
C PHE A 101 2.50 -4.85 3.74
N SER A 102 2.40 -6.17 3.74
CA SER A 102 1.95 -6.88 2.56
C SER A 102 0.47 -6.65 2.38
N VAL A 103 0.00 -6.73 1.15
CA VAL A 103 -1.37 -6.35 0.83
C VAL A 103 -2.12 -7.57 0.32
N GLU A 104 -3.33 -7.76 0.83
CA GLU A 104 -4.25 -8.73 0.29
C GLU A 104 -5.28 -7.99 -0.54
N TRP A 105 -5.46 -8.42 -1.78
CA TRP A 105 -6.41 -7.77 -2.69
C TRP A 105 -7.68 -8.60 -2.76
N MET A 106 -8.79 -7.98 -2.41
CA MET A 106 -10.08 -8.64 -2.47
C MET A 106 -10.79 -8.16 -3.72
N GLU A 107 -10.59 -8.89 -4.79
CA GLU A 107 -11.03 -8.47 -6.11
C GLU A 107 -12.54 -8.28 -6.20
N GLU A 108 -13.27 -9.12 -5.49
CA GLU A 108 -14.73 -9.05 -5.53
C GLU A 108 -15.25 -7.71 -5.05
N HIS A 109 -14.54 -7.11 -4.13
CA HIS A 109 -14.96 -5.86 -3.51
C HIS A 109 -14.15 -4.65 -3.96
N GLY A 110 -13.08 -4.89 -4.70
CA GLY A 110 -12.19 -3.81 -5.14
C GLY A 110 -11.50 -3.11 -3.98
N ILE A 111 -11.12 -3.86 -2.97
CA ILE A 111 -10.45 -3.30 -1.80
C ILE A 111 -9.13 -3.99 -1.53
N ALA A 112 -8.20 -3.23 -0.97
CA ALA A 112 -6.92 -3.74 -0.53
C ALA A 112 -6.93 -3.78 0.99
N VAL A 113 -6.36 -4.84 1.57
CA VAL A 113 -6.40 -5.04 3.02
C VAL A 113 -4.99 -5.28 3.51
N ILE A 114 -4.63 -4.62 4.61
CA ILE A 114 -3.38 -4.90 5.30
C ILE A 114 -3.70 -5.39 6.70
N ASN A 115 -2.85 -6.28 7.21
CA ASN A 115 -2.99 -6.80 8.56
C ASN A 115 -1.95 -6.10 9.43
N LEU A 116 -2.43 -5.36 10.43
CA LEU A 116 -1.55 -4.55 11.26
C LEU A 116 -0.61 -5.38 12.13
N GLN A 117 -0.91 -6.65 12.30
CA GLN A 117 -0.07 -7.53 13.09
C GLN A 117 1.01 -8.21 12.28
N GLU A 118 1.00 -8.04 10.95
CA GLU A 118 1.95 -8.69 10.06
C GLU A 118 2.69 -7.62 9.26
N HIS A 119 3.72 -7.06 9.87
CA HIS A 119 4.47 -5.99 9.22
C HIS A 119 5.95 -6.14 9.47
N SER A 120 6.73 -5.39 8.70
CA SER A 120 8.15 -5.24 8.97
C SER A 120 8.43 -3.75 9.07
N THR A 121 9.50 -3.42 9.78
CA THR A 121 9.88 -2.02 9.87
C THR A 121 10.51 -1.58 8.55
N ALA A 122 10.31 -0.31 8.22
CA ALA A 122 10.81 0.21 6.95
C ALA A 122 12.31 0.16 6.84
N GLU A 123 13.01 0.23 7.96
CA GLU A 123 14.46 0.21 7.94
C GLU A 123 15.01 -1.20 8.00
N GLY A 124 14.24 -2.14 8.35
CA GLY A 124 14.70 -3.52 8.38
C GLY A 124 14.62 -4.11 7.03
N GLY A 125 14.35 -3.70 6.51
CA GLY A 125 14.35 -4.21 5.48
C GLY A 125 14.62 -3.99 4.16
N SER A 126 14.69 -3.80 4.74
CA SER A 126 14.84 -3.52 3.87
C SER A 126 15.22 -3.82 2.95
N GLN A 127 15.44 -3.90 3.17
CA GLN A 127 15.75 -3.93 2.46
C GLN A 127 15.64 -4.76 1.79
N GLU A 128 15.33 -5.12 2.44
CA GLU A 128 15.09 -5.59 1.94
C GLU A 128 14.63 -5.94 1.15
N ASP A 129 14.30 -5.90 1.64
CA ASP A 129 13.76 -5.93 0.97
C ASP A 129 13.63 -5.75 0.11
N ASP A 130 13.79 -5.40 0.54
CA ASP A 130 13.75 -4.98 -0.24
C ASP A 130 14.06 -5.04 -0.96
N VAL A 131 14.32 -5.15 -0.41
CA VAL A 131 14.72 -5.16 -1.02
C VAL A 131 14.85 -5.86 -1.68
N LEU A 132 14.66 -6.30 -1.28
CA LEU A 132 14.75 -6.79 -1.72
C LEU A 132 14.65 -7.33 -2.37
N SER A 133 14.66 -7.58 -2.15
CA SER A 133 14.45 -7.76 -2.59
C SER A 133 14.32 -7.96 -2.78
#